data_ec21cc3b5d6fa1f1756780051c2a541a
#
_entry.id   ec21cc3b5d6fa1f1756780051c2a541a
#
_cell.length_a   1.000
_cell.length_b   1.000
_cell.length_c   1.000
_cell.angle_alpha   90.00
_cell.angle_beta   90.00
_cell.angle_gamma   90.00
#
_symmetry.space_group_name_H-M   'P 1'
#
loop_
_entity.id
_entity.type
_entity.pdbx_description
1 polymer ?
#
loop_
_entity_poly.entity_id
_entity_poly.type
_entity_poly.pdbx_seq_one_letter_code
_entity_poly.pdbx_strand_id
1 'polypeptide(L)'
;EYPDIDFTQPNHHFVLKATDLKSIVSQTAFACSDKDQRPVLTGVNFNSQGNMLYCSGTDSYRLARKTIELDSSQDFNITIPSKSLTEVVRSVSDEDTIDIFADSKKAQFVFDKTIIQTRLIDGTFPDVQRIIPTSCVSKMLVDSYEIAGTIDRTNFIRNDKVHLIKLECSQTETHIKTYSSEIGNSDEVLTKCEYEGEEISLTCNGTYMLDAIKALGCEKVLIEFSGFMKPIKVSNPEDASVLMILVPIRSYD
;
A
#
# COMPACT_ATOMS: atom_id res chain seq x y z
N GLU A 1 -18.97 -34.82 -12.25
CA GLU A 1 -18.14 -35.17 -11.10
C GLU A 1 -17.55 -33.89 -10.48
N TYR A 2 -17.61 -33.81 -9.16
CA TYR A 2 -16.96 -32.69 -8.44
C TYR A 2 -15.45 -32.93 -8.48
N PRO A 3 -14.63 -31.91 -8.82
CA PRO A 3 -13.18 -32.12 -8.85
C PRO A 3 -12.66 -32.37 -7.44
N ASP A 4 -11.78 -33.35 -7.29
CA ASP A 4 -11.07 -33.60 -6.04
C ASP A 4 -10.17 -32.40 -5.69
N ILE A 5 -10.31 -31.90 -4.46
CA ILE A 5 -9.46 -30.84 -3.95
C ILE A 5 -8.25 -31.49 -3.25
N ASP A 6 -7.07 -31.27 -3.79
CA ASP A 6 -5.83 -31.72 -3.18
C ASP A 6 -5.43 -30.81 -2.01
N PHE A 7 -5.55 -31.29 -0.78
CA PHE A 7 -5.13 -30.65 0.45
C PHE A 7 -3.73 -31.08 0.91
N THR A 8 -2.93 -31.73 0.08
CA THR A 8 -1.54 -32.03 0.42
C THR A 8 -0.81 -30.73 0.76
N GLN A 9 -0.14 -30.70 1.92
CA GLN A 9 0.57 -29.52 2.39
C GLN A 9 1.77 -29.21 1.49
N PRO A 10 1.93 -27.97 1.05
CA PRO A 10 3.11 -27.48 0.34
C PRO A 10 4.38 -27.49 1.20
N ASN A 11 5.55 -27.37 0.55
CA ASN A 11 6.85 -27.57 1.20
C ASN A 11 7.36 -26.36 2.00
N HIS A 12 7.03 -25.11 1.60
CA HIS A 12 7.42 -23.93 2.36
C HIS A 12 6.42 -23.72 3.50
N HIS A 13 6.94 -23.57 4.71
CA HIS A 13 6.12 -23.35 5.90
C HIS A 13 6.65 -22.18 6.70
N PHE A 14 5.79 -21.25 7.04
CA PHE A 14 6.07 -20.16 7.96
C PHE A 14 4.82 -19.82 8.78
N VAL A 15 5.02 -19.14 9.88
CA VAL A 15 3.97 -18.84 10.84
C VAL A 15 3.81 -17.32 10.95
N LEU A 16 2.56 -16.85 10.97
CA LEU A 16 2.22 -15.47 11.27
C LEU A 16 1.17 -15.42 12.39
N LYS A 17 1.24 -14.37 13.21
CA LYS A 17 0.13 -14.00 14.08
C LYS A 17 -1.02 -13.46 13.20
N ALA A 18 -2.25 -13.69 13.59
CA ALA A 18 -3.41 -13.16 12.89
C ALA A 18 -3.37 -11.62 12.77
N THR A 19 -2.91 -10.94 13.82
CA THR A 19 -2.71 -9.48 13.83
C THR A 19 -1.71 -9.02 12.76
N ASP A 20 -0.62 -9.77 12.54
CA ASP A 20 0.36 -9.46 11.50
C ASP A 20 -0.23 -9.66 10.10
N LEU A 21 -0.93 -10.79 9.86
CA LEU A 21 -1.60 -11.02 8.59
C LEU A 21 -2.67 -9.97 8.30
N LYS A 22 -3.47 -9.58 9.29
CA LYS A 22 -4.47 -8.51 9.18
C LYS A 22 -3.80 -7.18 8.83
N SER A 23 -2.67 -6.85 9.46
CA SER A 23 -1.92 -5.63 9.16
C SER A 23 -1.33 -5.66 7.75
N ILE A 24 -0.76 -6.79 7.31
CA ILE A 24 -0.30 -6.98 5.92
C ILE A 24 -1.44 -6.68 4.95
N VAL A 25 -2.59 -7.30 5.13
CA VAL A 25 -3.71 -7.19 4.18
C VAL A 25 -4.30 -5.78 4.19
N SER A 26 -4.54 -5.18 5.35
CA SER A 26 -5.09 -3.83 5.46
C SER A 26 -4.14 -2.76 4.90
N GLN A 27 -2.83 -2.97 5.02
CA GLN A 27 -1.81 -2.01 4.60
C GLN A 27 -1.27 -2.24 3.19
N THR A 28 -1.65 -3.33 2.49
CA THR A 28 -1.12 -3.61 1.15
C THR A 28 -2.17 -3.94 0.09
N ALA A 29 -3.25 -4.64 0.45
CA ALA A 29 -4.21 -5.15 -0.52
C ALA A 29 -4.96 -4.06 -1.30
N PHE A 30 -5.19 -2.90 -0.68
CA PHE A 30 -5.85 -1.76 -1.33
C PHE A 30 -5.05 -1.18 -2.51
N ALA A 31 -3.73 -1.40 -2.52
CA ALA A 31 -2.85 -0.91 -3.58
C ALA A 31 -2.75 -1.89 -4.77
N CYS A 32 -3.27 -3.10 -4.64
CA CYS A 32 -3.33 -4.05 -5.75
C CYS A 32 -4.24 -3.54 -6.89
N SER A 33 -3.97 -4.02 -8.10
CA SER A 33 -4.82 -3.74 -9.26
C SER A 33 -6.15 -4.49 -9.15
N ASP A 34 -7.23 -3.85 -9.55
CA ASP A 34 -8.54 -4.49 -9.77
C ASP A 34 -8.72 -5.02 -11.22
N LYS A 35 -7.72 -4.81 -12.10
CA LYS A 35 -7.75 -5.13 -13.53
C LYS A 35 -6.91 -6.37 -13.84
N ASP A 36 -7.50 -7.29 -14.60
CA ASP A 36 -6.88 -8.55 -14.99
C ASP A 36 -5.84 -8.44 -16.13
N GLN A 37 -5.58 -7.24 -16.65
CA GLN A 37 -4.59 -7.04 -17.74
C GLN A 37 -3.17 -7.46 -17.34
N ARG A 38 -2.84 -7.36 -16.06
CA ARG A 38 -1.60 -7.84 -15.46
C ARG A 38 -1.95 -8.62 -14.18
N PRO A 39 -2.30 -9.90 -14.31
CA PRO A 39 -2.84 -10.69 -13.19
C PRO A 39 -1.96 -10.66 -11.94
N VAL A 40 -0.63 -10.67 -12.09
CA VAL A 40 0.31 -10.66 -10.97
C VAL A 40 0.16 -9.42 -10.06
N LEU A 41 -0.41 -8.31 -10.57
CA LEU A 41 -0.68 -7.11 -9.79
C LEU A 41 -2.01 -7.14 -9.02
N THR A 42 -2.86 -8.16 -9.24
CA THR A 42 -4.13 -8.32 -8.51
C THR A 42 -3.97 -9.00 -7.16
N GLY A 43 -2.75 -9.39 -6.83
CA GLY A 43 -2.39 -10.02 -5.56
C GLY A 43 -1.33 -9.26 -4.79
N VAL A 44 -1.21 -9.62 -3.51
CA VAL A 44 -0.11 -9.19 -2.66
C VAL A 44 1.06 -10.14 -2.84
N ASN A 45 2.21 -9.60 -3.16
CA ASN A 45 3.45 -10.35 -3.26
C ASN A 45 4.06 -10.56 -1.87
N PHE A 46 4.36 -11.79 -1.53
CA PHE A 46 5.07 -12.21 -0.33
C PHE A 46 6.48 -12.64 -0.76
N ASN A 47 7.47 -11.81 -0.49
CA ASN A 47 8.87 -12.05 -0.82
C ASN A 47 9.69 -12.17 0.47
N SER A 48 10.08 -13.38 0.80
CA SER A 48 10.91 -13.67 1.98
C SER A 48 12.37 -13.77 1.57
N GLN A 49 13.23 -13.06 2.30
CA GLN A 49 14.67 -13.06 2.16
C GLN A 49 15.31 -13.18 3.54
N GLY A 50 15.86 -14.33 3.83
CA GLY A 50 16.29 -14.65 5.19
C GLY A 50 15.10 -14.67 6.16
N ASN A 51 15.16 -13.90 7.24
CA ASN A 51 14.06 -13.76 8.20
C ASN A 51 13.12 -12.57 7.90
N MET A 52 13.34 -11.83 6.82
CA MET A 52 12.52 -10.67 6.48
C MET A 52 11.50 -11.02 5.41
N LEU A 53 10.22 -10.84 5.72
CA LEU A 53 9.10 -11.00 4.79
C LEU A 53 8.62 -9.63 4.33
N TYR A 54 8.79 -9.35 3.04
CA TYR A 54 8.31 -8.14 2.37
C TYR A 54 6.99 -8.43 1.67
N CYS A 55 5.90 -7.84 2.15
CA CYS A 55 4.58 -7.97 1.55
C CYS A 55 4.25 -6.70 0.76
N SER A 56 4.01 -6.82 -0.55
CA SER A 56 3.83 -5.68 -1.44
C SER A 56 2.59 -5.80 -2.32
N GLY A 57 1.81 -4.72 -2.39
CA GLY A 57 0.71 -4.54 -3.34
C GLY A 57 0.97 -3.33 -4.23
N THR A 58 0.70 -3.43 -5.54
CA THR A 58 0.86 -2.32 -6.49
C THR A 58 -0.09 -2.46 -7.68
N ASP A 59 -0.50 -1.32 -8.23
CA ASP A 59 -1.25 -1.21 -9.49
C ASP A 59 -0.44 -0.52 -10.61
N SER A 60 0.87 -0.33 -10.42
CA SER A 60 1.83 0.41 -11.24
C SER A 60 1.82 1.94 -11.02
N TYR A 61 0.86 2.51 -10.33
CA TYR A 61 0.76 3.95 -10.02
C TYR A 61 0.98 4.26 -8.55
N ARG A 62 0.81 3.24 -7.72
CA ARG A 62 1.07 3.27 -6.28
C ARG A 62 1.67 1.94 -5.83
N LEU A 63 2.38 1.97 -4.73
CA LEU A 63 2.92 0.79 -4.04
C LEU A 63 2.61 0.92 -2.55
N ALA A 64 2.20 -0.16 -1.94
CA ALA A 64 2.16 -0.31 -0.49
C ALA A 64 3.04 -1.50 -0.10
N ARG A 65 3.88 -1.35 0.92
CA ARG A 65 4.73 -2.42 1.43
C ARG A 65 4.68 -2.47 2.95
N LYS A 66 4.44 -3.68 3.47
CA LYS A 66 4.60 -4.04 4.87
C LYS A 66 5.74 -5.04 5.00
N THR A 67 6.57 -4.89 6.02
CA THR A 67 7.67 -5.78 6.34
C THR A 67 7.40 -6.45 7.67
N ILE A 68 7.59 -7.78 7.73
CA ILE A 68 7.44 -8.58 8.96
C ILE A 68 8.73 -9.38 9.15
N GLU A 69 9.20 -9.50 10.37
CA GLU A 69 10.27 -10.40 10.73
C GLU A 69 9.69 -11.78 11.08
N LEU A 70 10.19 -12.82 10.40
CA LEU A 70 9.80 -14.21 10.63
C LEU A 70 10.71 -14.85 11.68
N ASP A 71 10.17 -15.79 12.43
CA ASP A 71 10.92 -16.55 13.43
C ASP A 71 11.98 -17.49 12.82
N SER A 72 11.84 -17.81 11.54
CA SER A 72 12.75 -18.69 10.79
C SER A 72 13.16 -18.09 9.45
N SER A 73 14.43 -18.33 9.08
CA SER A 73 14.94 -17.90 7.79
C SER A 73 14.38 -18.75 6.65
N GLN A 74 13.80 -18.12 5.65
CA GLN A 74 13.27 -18.76 4.44
C GLN A 74 13.43 -17.83 3.23
N ASP A 75 13.62 -18.44 2.06
CA ASP A 75 13.68 -17.73 0.79
C ASP A 75 12.57 -18.24 -0.13
N PHE A 76 11.59 -17.40 -0.40
CA PHE A 76 10.52 -17.65 -1.35
C PHE A 76 9.95 -16.35 -1.91
N ASN A 77 9.31 -16.44 -3.06
CA ASN A 77 8.62 -15.32 -3.69
C ASN A 77 7.33 -15.83 -4.33
N ILE A 78 6.21 -15.46 -3.74
CA ILE A 78 4.87 -15.90 -4.15
C ILE A 78 3.91 -14.71 -4.20
N THR A 79 2.90 -14.77 -5.08
CA THR A 79 1.85 -13.76 -5.15
C THR A 79 0.50 -14.38 -4.84
N ILE A 80 -0.12 -13.93 -3.75
CA ILE A 80 -1.39 -14.44 -3.26
C ILE A 80 -2.50 -13.47 -3.68
N PRO A 81 -3.62 -13.95 -4.27
CA PRO A 81 -4.73 -13.09 -4.65
C PRO A 81 -5.22 -12.23 -3.48
N SER A 82 -5.33 -10.91 -3.68
CA SER A 82 -5.76 -9.97 -2.63
C SER A 82 -7.15 -10.31 -2.08
N LYS A 83 -8.06 -10.78 -2.94
CA LYS A 83 -9.39 -11.24 -2.53
C LYS A 83 -9.33 -12.45 -1.61
N SER A 84 -8.47 -13.43 -1.90
CA SER A 84 -8.29 -14.62 -1.05
C SER A 84 -7.73 -14.22 0.33
N LEU A 85 -6.74 -13.34 0.37
CA LEU A 85 -6.21 -12.81 1.64
C LEU A 85 -7.28 -12.09 2.45
N THR A 86 -8.15 -11.31 1.80
CA THR A 86 -9.26 -10.64 2.46
C THR A 86 -10.23 -11.64 3.11
N GLU A 87 -10.51 -12.77 2.46
CA GLU A 87 -11.38 -13.82 3.04
C GLU A 87 -10.67 -14.53 4.21
N VAL A 88 -9.37 -14.79 4.10
CA VAL A 88 -8.59 -15.38 5.21
C VAL A 88 -8.68 -14.49 6.44
N VAL A 89 -8.39 -13.19 6.32
CA VAL A 89 -8.38 -12.28 7.49
C VAL A 89 -9.75 -12.05 8.11
N ARG A 90 -10.83 -12.27 7.35
CA ARG A 90 -12.21 -12.27 7.89
C ARG A 90 -12.53 -13.49 8.72
N SER A 91 -11.80 -14.59 8.52
CA SER A 91 -12.07 -15.88 9.13
C SER A 91 -11.23 -16.14 10.39
N VAL A 92 -10.20 -15.30 10.67
CA VAL A 92 -9.28 -15.46 11.79
C VAL A 92 -9.59 -14.50 12.94
N SER A 93 -9.44 -14.97 14.18
CA SER A 93 -9.46 -14.14 15.38
C SER A 93 -8.11 -13.48 15.62
N ASP A 94 -8.05 -12.39 16.40
CA ASP A 94 -6.78 -11.72 16.71
C ASP A 94 -5.80 -12.59 17.55
N GLU A 95 -6.35 -13.54 18.28
CA GLU A 95 -5.64 -14.50 19.12
C GLU A 95 -5.00 -15.66 18.32
N ASP A 96 -5.41 -15.83 17.06
CA ASP A 96 -4.97 -16.97 16.25
C ASP A 96 -3.51 -16.83 15.82
N THR A 97 -2.86 -17.99 15.75
CA THR A 97 -1.60 -18.19 15.04
C THR A 97 -1.91 -18.97 13.77
N ILE A 98 -1.36 -18.52 12.65
CA ILE A 98 -1.67 -19.08 11.34
C ILE A 98 -0.43 -19.77 10.79
N ASP A 99 -0.53 -21.08 10.56
CA ASP A 99 0.45 -21.82 9.81
C ASP A 99 0.18 -21.61 8.31
N ILE A 100 1.16 -21.11 7.59
CA ILE A 100 1.07 -20.84 6.16
C ILE A 100 1.99 -21.78 5.41
N PHE A 101 1.40 -22.62 4.54
CA PHE A 101 2.12 -23.53 3.67
C PHE A 101 1.99 -23.04 2.23
N ALA A 102 3.08 -22.98 1.50
CA ALA A 102 3.08 -22.53 0.12
C ALA A 102 4.03 -23.33 -0.79
N ASP A 103 3.69 -23.41 -2.06
CA ASP A 103 4.55 -23.87 -3.14
C ASP A 103 4.48 -22.89 -4.33
N SER A 104 4.79 -23.32 -5.54
CA SER A 104 4.68 -22.49 -6.74
C SER A 104 3.25 -22.31 -7.27
N LYS A 105 2.26 -23.03 -6.74
CA LYS A 105 0.90 -23.08 -7.31
C LYS A 105 -0.19 -22.72 -6.32
N LYS A 106 -0.01 -23.05 -5.05
CA LYS A 106 -1.04 -22.87 -4.01
C LYS A 106 -0.45 -22.41 -2.70
N ALA A 107 -1.29 -21.75 -1.89
CA ALA A 107 -1.04 -21.47 -0.49
C ALA A 107 -2.19 -22.02 0.36
N GLN A 108 -1.85 -22.54 1.54
CA GLN A 108 -2.79 -22.99 2.56
C GLN A 108 -2.56 -22.19 3.83
N PHE A 109 -3.65 -21.74 4.43
CA PHE A 109 -3.70 -21.07 5.73
C PHE A 109 -4.39 -22.01 6.71
N VAL A 110 -3.67 -22.42 7.73
CA VAL A 110 -4.16 -23.39 8.72
C VAL A 110 -4.21 -22.70 10.09
N PHE A 111 -5.38 -22.69 10.68
CA PHE A 111 -5.62 -22.12 12.03
C PHE A 111 -6.80 -22.82 12.67
N ASP A 112 -6.71 -23.11 13.96
CA ASP A 112 -7.66 -23.91 14.71
C ASP A 112 -8.01 -25.22 13.95
N LYS A 113 -9.24 -25.39 13.54
CA LYS A 113 -9.74 -26.53 12.75
C LYS A 113 -10.04 -26.17 11.30
N THR A 114 -9.53 -25.03 10.83
CA THR A 114 -9.83 -24.47 9.51
C THR A 114 -8.63 -24.55 8.61
N ILE A 115 -8.86 -24.96 7.37
CA ILE A 115 -7.89 -24.89 6.28
C ILE A 115 -8.52 -24.08 5.16
N ILE A 116 -7.88 -22.96 4.81
CA ILE A 116 -8.24 -22.18 3.62
C ILE A 116 -7.13 -22.35 2.59
N GLN A 117 -7.51 -22.81 1.40
CA GLN A 117 -6.54 -22.99 0.30
C GLN A 117 -6.89 -22.05 -0.84
N THR A 118 -5.86 -21.43 -1.43
CA THR A 118 -5.99 -20.59 -2.62
C THR A 118 -4.92 -20.94 -3.65
N ARG A 119 -5.24 -20.73 -4.93
CA ARG A 119 -4.23 -20.76 -5.99
C ARG A 119 -3.40 -19.48 -5.95
N LEU A 120 -2.10 -19.61 -6.20
CA LEU A 120 -1.22 -18.47 -6.38
C LEU A 120 -1.40 -17.86 -7.78
N ILE A 121 -1.02 -16.61 -7.92
CA ILE A 121 -1.03 -15.92 -9.22
C ILE A 121 0.33 -16.19 -9.90
N ASP A 122 0.27 -16.75 -11.08
CA ASP A 122 1.45 -17.00 -11.91
C ASP A 122 2.04 -15.68 -12.44
N GLY A 123 3.34 -15.66 -12.60
CA GLY A 123 4.08 -14.54 -13.18
C GLY A 123 5.09 -13.93 -12.24
N THR A 124 5.96 -13.10 -12.79
CA THR A 124 6.99 -12.41 -12.02
C THR A 124 6.45 -11.07 -11.52
N PHE A 125 6.39 -10.91 -10.18
CA PHE A 125 6.07 -9.63 -9.57
C PHE A 125 7.19 -8.62 -9.85
N PRO A 126 6.88 -7.35 -10.17
CA PRO A 126 7.91 -6.37 -10.48
C PRO A 126 8.86 -6.12 -9.30
N ASP A 127 10.12 -5.80 -9.62
CA ASP A 127 11.11 -5.40 -8.60
C ASP A 127 10.76 -3.99 -8.06
N VAL A 128 9.96 -3.98 -7.01
CA VAL A 128 9.48 -2.73 -6.39
C VAL A 128 10.54 -2.04 -5.52
N GLN A 129 11.63 -2.72 -5.19
CA GLN A 129 12.70 -2.12 -4.39
C GLN A 129 13.34 -0.91 -5.10
N ARG A 130 13.43 -0.96 -6.43
CA ARG A 130 14.04 0.10 -7.25
C ARG A 130 13.25 1.40 -7.30
N ILE A 131 11.93 1.35 -7.04
CA ILE A 131 11.09 2.55 -7.07
C ILE A 131 10.98 3.24 -5.73
N ILE A 132 11.45 2.63 -4.65
CA ILE A 132 11.43 3.21 -3.32
C ILE A 132 12.60 4.21 -3.21
N PRO A 133 12.31 5.51 -3.01
CA PRO A 133 13.35 6.51 -2.87
C PRO A 133 14.23 6.25 -1.64
N THR A 134 15.53 6.43 -1.81
CA THR A 134 16.53 6.32 -0.73
C THR A 134 16.91 7.68 -0.15
N SER A 135 16.48 8.78 -0.79
CA SER A 135 16.71 10.15 -0.36
C SER A 135 15.53 11.05 -0.73
N CYS A 136 15.35 12.12 -0.01
CA CYS A 136 14.37 13.16 -0.29
C CYS A 136 15.04 14.55 -0.35
N VAL A 137 14.43 15.48 -1.08
CA VAL A 137 14.83 16.89 -1.14
C VAL A 137 14.04 17.74 -0.16
N SER A 138 12.86 17.26 0.22
CA SER A 138 12.00 17.87 1.23
C SER A 138 11.10 16.84 1.89
N LYS A 139 10.59 17.18 3.06
CA LYS A 139 9.70 16.34 3.86
C LYS A 139 8.63 17.18 4.54
N MET A 140 7.49 16.59 4.72
CA MET A 140 6.34 17.14 5.40
C MET A 140 5.85 16.18 6.48
N LEU A 141 5.81 16.65 7.71
CA LEU A 141 5.14 15.94 8.82
C LEU A 141 3.79 16.62 9.07
N VAL A 142 2.70 15.90 8.89
CA VAL A 142 1.35 16.47 8.93
C VAL A 142 0.38 15.60 9.73
N ASP A 143 -0.59 16.26 10.39
CA ASP A 143 -1.70 15.59 11.06
C ASP A 143 -2.54 14.80 10.05
N SER A 144 -2.69 13.49 10.29
CA SER A 144 -3.36 12.57 9.36
C SER A 144 -4.83 12.91 9.15
N TYR A 145 -5.50 13.38 10.20
CA TYR A 145 -6.91 13.73 10.14
C TYR A 145 -7.14 15.01 9.32
N GLU A 146 -6.27 16.03 9.53
CA GLU A 146 -6.36 17.28 8.77
C GLU A 146 -6.14 17.04 7.27
N ILE A 147 -5.03 16.39 6.88
CA ILE A 147 -4.74 16.15 5.46
C ILE A 147 -5.78 15.24 4.80
N ALA A 148 -6.20 14.15 5.49
CA ALA A 148 -7.24 13.27 4.96
C ALA A 148 -8.57 14.00 4.80
N GLY A 149 -8.98 14.80 5.76
CA GLY A 149 -10.21 15.61 5.69
C GLY A 149 -10.16 16.65 4.59
N THR A 150 -9.01 17.31 4.39
CA THR A 150 -8.79 18.27 3.29
C THR A 150 -8.95 17.62 1.94
N ILE A 151 -8.32 16.45 1.72
CA ILE A 151 -8.43 15.71 0.46
C ILE A 151 -9.86 15.21 0.26
N ASP A 152 -10.52 14.69 1.30
CA ASP A 152 -11.86 14.10 1.19
C ASP A 152 -12.93 15.15 0.84
N ARG A 153 -12.82 16.37 1.39
CA ARG A 153 -13.73 17.49 1.07
C ARG A 153 -13.77 17.85 -0.40
N THR A 154 -12.71 17.62 -1.14
CA THR A 154 -12.59 17.93 -2.57
C THR A 154 -12.73 16.71 -3.49
N ASN A 155 -13.02 15.54 -2.94
CA ASN A 155 -13.08 14.28 -3.69
C ASN A 155 -14.20 14.24 -4.75
N PHE A 156 -15.18 15.14 -4.71
CA PHE A 156 -16.20 15.29 -5.75
C PHE A 156 -15.68 16.05 -6.99
N ILE A 157 -14.55 16.78 -6.87
CA ILE A 157 -13.90 17.48 -7.97
C ILE A 157 -13.01 16.50 -8.72
N ARG A 158 -13.46 16.03 -9.88
CA ARG A 158 -12.75 15.00 -10.65
C ARG A 158 -12.53 15.42 -12.09
N ASN A 159 -11.34 15.17 -12.60
CA ASN A 159 -11.01 15.30 -14.02
C ASN A 159 -10.88 13.88 -14.61
N ASP A 160 -11.65 13.55 -15.66
CA ASP A 160 -11.68 12.21 -16.26
C ASP A 160 -11.84 11.07 -15.24
N LYS A 161 -12.70 11.28 -14.24
CA LYS A 161 -12.96 10.35 -13.10
C LYS A 161 -11.81 10.23 -12.10
N VAL A 162 -10.70 10.95 -12.26
CA VAL A 162 -9.59 10.97 -11.32
C VAL A 162 -9.68 12.20 -10.44
N HIS A 163 -9.53 12.02 -9.13
CA HIS A 163 -9.40 13.12 -8.19
C HIS A 163 -7.94 13.59 -8.18
N LEU A 164 -7.64 14.67 -8.88
CA LEU A 164 -6.31 15.27 -8.91
C LEU A 164 -6.18 16.33 -7.81
N ILE A 165 -5.13 16.19 -7.01
CA ILE A 165 -4.73 17.20 -6.04
C ILE A 165 -3.36 17.73 -6.39
N LYS A 166 -3.18 19.05 -6.30
CA LYS A 166 -1.89 19.72 -6.42
C LYS A 166 -1.40 20.07 -5.02
N LEU A 167 -0.21 19.61 -4.67
CA LEU A 167 0.49 19.96 -3.44
C LEU A 167 1.45 21.10 -3.77
N GLU A 168 1.29 22.24 -3.11
CA GLU A 168 2.23 23.37 -3.14
C GLU A 168 2.77 23.56 -1.73
N CYS A 169 4.01 23.14 -1.52
CA CYS A 169 4.61 23.08 -0.20
C CYS A 169 5.83 23.98 -0.11
N SER A 170 5.84 24.85 0.88
CA SER A 170 6.95 25.71 1.24
C SER A 170 7.16 25.75 2.76
N GLN A 171 8.23 26.38 3.22
CA GLN A 171 8.48 26.54 4.67
C GLN A 171 7.48 27.47 5.36
N THR A 172 6.77 28.28 4.61
CA THR A 172 5.79 29.23 5.15
C THR A 172 4.38 28.68 5.14
N GLU A 173 3.98 28.01 4.05
CA GLU A 173 2.62 27.52 3.86
C GLU A 173 2.63 26.24 3.01
N THR A 174 1.68 25.38 3.28
CA THR A 174 1.42 24.18 2.48
C THR A 174 -0.04 24.19 2.04
N HIS A 175 -0.26 24.14 0.73
CA HIS A 175 -1.56 24.17 0.10
C HIS A 175 -1.90 22.84 -0.55
N ILE A 176 -3.17 22.44 -0.43
CA ILE A 176 -3.78 21.40 -1.26
C ILE A 176 -4.79 22.07 -2.17
N LYS A 177 -4.54 22.01 -3.47
CA LYS A 177 -5.38 22.62 -4.49
C LYS A 177 -6.02 21.55 -5.37
N THR A 178 -7.25 21.81 -5.78
CA THR A 178 -7.96 21.00 -6.79
C THR A 178 -8.59 21.95 -7.80
N TYR A 179 -8.63 21.51 -9.03
CA TYR A 179 -9.21 22.30 -10.13
C TYR A 179 -10.04 21.42 -11.06
N SER A 180 -11.21 21.92 -11.44
CA SER A 180 -12.01 21.38 -12.53
C SER A 180 -12.68 22.54 -13.27
N SER A 181 -12.58 22.56 -14.60
CA SER A 181 -13.24 23.58 -15.44
C SER A 181 -14.77 23.56 -15.34
N GLU A 182 -15.36 22.44 -14.94
CA GLU A 182 -16.81 22.25 -14.88
C GLU A 182 -17.38 22.52 -13.49
N ILE A 183 -16.64 22.19 -12.44
CA ILE A 183 -17.15 22.21 -11.05
C ILE A 183 -16.60 23.41 -10.27
N GLY A 184 -15.34 23.77 -10.54
CA GLY A 184 -14.66 24.86 -9.85
C GLY A 184 -13.33 24.43 -9.23
N ASN A 185 -12.80 25.25 -8.33
CA ASN A 185 -11.51 25.04 -7.69
C ASN A 185 -11.64 25.10 -6.17
N SER A 186 -10.68 24.49 -5.49
CA SER A 186 -10.47 24.62 -4.05
C SER A 186 -8.99 24.88 -3.78
N ASP A 187 -8.71 25.70 -2.78
CA ASP A 187 -7.38 25.98 -2.26
C ASP A 187 -7.46 25.98 -0.74
N GLU A 188 -6.89 24.98 -0.11
CA GLU A 188 -6.91 24.79 1.34
C GLU A 188 -5.49 24.75 1.90
N VAL A 189 -5.28 25.49 2.99
CA VAL A 189 -4.01 25.55 3.72
C VAL A 189 -4.02 24.51 4.83
N LEU A 190 -2.94 23.73 4.93
CA LEU A 190 -2.70 22.83 6.07
C LEU A 190 -2.08 23.62 7.21
N THR A 191 -2.71 23.55 8.40
CA THR A 191 -2.30 24.31 9.58
C THR A 191 -1.48 23.48 10.58
N LYS A 192 -1.69 22.17 10.61
CA LYS A 192 -0.97 21.22 11.47
C LYS A 192 0.08 20.47 10.65
N CYS A 193 0.99 21.22 10.05
CA CYS A 193 1.98 20.75 9.09
C CYS A 193 3.33 21.41 9.38
N GLU A 194 4.36 20.58 9.45
CA GLU A 194 5.76 20.99 9.52
C GLU A 194 6.44 20.60 8.21
N TYR A 195 7.00 21.58 7.50
CA TYR A 195 7.66 21.36 6.21
C TYR A 195 9.11 21.78 6.25
N GLU A 196 10.01 20.94 5.72
CA GLU A 196 11.45 21.19 5.63
C GLU A 196 11.99 20.84 4.24
N GLY A 197 12.93 21.63 3.76
CA GLY A 197 13.66 21.40 2.50
C GLY A 197 13.24 22.33 1.37
N GLU A 198 13.39 21.85 0.14
CA GLU A 198 13.11 22.61 -1.09
C GLU A 198 11.60 22.79 -1.30
N GLU A 199 11.19 23.92 -1.87
CA GLU A 199 9.80 24.13 -2.27
C GLU A 199 9.37 23.10 -3.33
N ILE A 200 8.19 22.55 -3.18
CA ILE A 200 7.64 21.52 -4.08
C ILE A 200 6.28 21.97 -4.60
N SER A 201 6.11 21.81 -5.90
CA SER A 201 4.81 21.89 -6.56
C SER A 201 4.63 20.65 -7.44
N LEU A 202 3.67 19.79 -7.10
CA LEU A 202 3.40 18.57 -7.84
C LEU A 202 1.93 18.16 -7.73
N THR A 203 1.48 17.41 -8.74
CA THR A 203 0.11 16.86 -8.79
C THR A 203 0.14 15.35 -8.58
N CYS A 204 -0.79 14.83 -7.80
CA CYS A 204 -0.96 13.40 -7.61
C CYS A 204 -2.44 13.01 -7.53
N ASN A 205 -2.70 11.70 -7.51
CA ASN A 205 -4.05 11.17 -7.30
C ASN A 205 -4.42 11.29 -5.81
N GLY A 206 -5.39 12.15 -5.51
CA GLY A 206 -5.88 12.40 -4.16
C GLY A 206 -6.53 11.18 -3.52
N THR A 207 -7.22 10.35 -4.30
CA THR A 207 -7.77 9.09 -3.80
C THR A 207 -6.66 8.14 -3.34
N TYR A 208 -5.58 8.03 -4.11
CA TYR A 208 -4.44 7.19 -3.71
C TYR A 208 -3.71 7.72 -2.48
N MET A 209 -3.57 9.05 -2.38
CA MET A 209 -3.02 9.68 -1.18
C MET A 209 -3.89 9.41 0.04
N LEU A 210 -5.20 9.58 -0.09
CA LEU A 210 -6.16 9.32 0.97
C LEU A 210 -6.15 7.86 1.44
N ASP A 211 -6.11 6.90 0.49
CA ASP A 211 -6.01 5.47 0.79
C ASP A 211 -4.73 5.15 1.56
N ALA A 212 -3.59 5.73 1.14
CA ALA A 212 -2.30 5.56 1.80
C ALA A 212 -2.33 6.07 3.25
N ILE A 213 -2.84 7.29 3.48
CA ILE A 213 -2.95 7.89 4.81
C ILE A 213 -3.85 7.03 5.71
N LYS A 214 -5.02 6.62 5.21
CA LYS A 214 -5.96 5.76 5.97
C LYS A 214 -5.35 4.40 6.33
N ALA A 215 -4.60 3.79 5.41
CA ALA A 215 -3.99 2.49 5.64
C ALA A 215 -2.83 2.54 6.66
N LEU A 216 -2.14 3.67 6.79
CA LEU A 216 -1.11 3.86 7.82
C LEU A 216 -1.71 3.91 9.23
N GLY A 217 -2.90 4.49 9.40
CA GLY A 217 -3.65 4.49 10.66
C GLY A 217 -2.94 5.19 11.83
N CYS A 218 -2.06 6.16 11.56
CA CYS A 218 -1.26 6.89 12.55
C CYS A 218 -1.77 8.34 12.73
N GLU A 219 -1.41 8.96 13.84
CA GLU A 219 -1.80 10.34 14.16
C GLU A 219 -1.15 11.36 13.21
N LYS A 220 0.13 11.16 12.91
CA LYS A 220 0.89 11.98 11.97
C LYS A 220 1.47 11.11 10.86
N VAL A 221 1.44 11.61 9.63
CA VAL A 221 2.11 10.98 8.48
C VAL A 221 3.32 11.80 8.06
N LEU A 222 4.37 11.09 7.68
CA LEU A 222 5.56 11.66 7.06
C LEU A 222 5.46 11.47 5.55
N ILE A 223 5.48 12.60 4.81
CA ILE A 223 5.48 12.62 3.35
C ILE A 223 6.84 13.15 2.89
N GLU A 224 7.56 12.33 2.14
CA GLU A 224 8.89 12.63 1.64
C GLU A 224 8.85 12.82 0.12
N PHE A 225 9.39 13.94 -0.33
CA PHE A 225 9.45 14.30 -1.75
C PHE A 225 10.87 14.12 -2.26
N SER A 226 11.02 13.38 -3.34
CA SER A 226 12.32 13.08 -3.95
C SER A 226 12.69 14.06 -5.08
N GLY A 227 11.81 15.04 -5.35
CA GLY A 227 11.92 16.05 -6.38
C GLY A 227 10.79 16.05 -7.38
N PHE A 228 10.83 16.98 -8.34
CA PHE A 228 9.79 17.12 -9.35
C PHE A 228 9.62 15.83 -10.17
N MET A 229 8.37 15.38 -10.32
CA MET A 229 8.00 14.14 -11.04
C MET A 229 8.68 12.85 -10.57
N LYS A 230 9.26 12.84 -9.35
CA LYS A 230 9.78 11.64 -8.72
C LYS A 230 8.77 11.07 -7.72
N PRO A 231 8.84 9.77 -7.39
CA PRO A 231 7.92 9.14 -6.46
C PRO A 231 7.84 9.86 -5.10
N ILE A 232 6.63 9.94 -4.57
CA ILE A 232 6.32 10.46 -3.24
C ILE A 232 6.29 9.27 -2.29
N LYS A 233 7.00 9.36 -1.17
CA LYS A 233 6.93 8.35 -0.11
C LYS A 233 6.05 8.85 1.02
N VAL A 234 5.12 8.03 1.46
CA VAL A 234 4.22 8.31 2.60
C VAL A 234 4.42 7.20 3.62
N SER A 235 4.70 7.55 4.86
CA SER A 235 5.06 6.59 5.90
C SER A 235 4.57 7.05 7.28
N ASN A 236 4.51 6.08 8.19
CA ASN A 236 4.32 6.34 9.60
C ASN A 236 5.69 6.67 10.22
N PRO A 237 5.89 7.85 10.83
CA PRO A 237 7.18 8.20 11.45
C PRO A 237 7.57 7.30 12.62
N GLU A 238 6.60 6.59 13.23
CA GLU A 238 6.81 5.70 14.38
C GLU A 238 6.90 4.21 13.99
N ASP A 239 6.56 3.85 12.74
CA ASP A 239 6.59 2.46 12.24
C ASP A 239 7.30 2.37 10.88
N ALA A 240 8.58 2.03 10.93
CA ALA A 240 9.39 1.85 9.72
C ALA A 240 9.05 0.57 8.92
N SER A 241 8.20 -0.31 9.46
CA SER A 241 7.82 -1.57 8.79
C SER A 241 6.83 -1.36 7.64
N VAL A 242 6.23 -0.16 7.52
CA VAL A 242 5.23 0.15 6.51
C VAL A 242 5.59 1.42 5.74
N LEU A 243 5.44 1.37 4.42
CA LEU A 243 5.59 2.52 3.56
C LEU A 243 4.68 2.44 2.34
N MET A 244 4.31 3.62 1.82
CA MET A 244 3.53 3.78 0.61
C MET A 244 4.30 4.66 -0.38
N ILE A 245 4.17 4.35 -1.67
CA ILE A 245 4.74 5.14 -2.76
C ILE A 245 3.62 5.55 -3.71
N LEU A 246 3.60 6.81 -4.09
CA LEU A 246 2.71 7.34 -5.12
C LEU A 246 3.54 7.95 -6.26
N VAL A 247 3.10 7.69 -7.49
CA VAL A 247 3.69 8.30 -8.68
C VAL A 247 2.98 9.62 -8.95
N PRO A 248 3.69 10.76 -9.09
CA PRO A 248 3.10 12.03 -9.49
C PRO A 248 2.50 11.96 -10.89
N ILE A 249 1.51 12.82 -11.14
CA ILE A 249 0.82 12.95 -12.42
C ILE A 249 1.26 14.25 -13.09
N ARG A 250 1.55 14.23 -14.38
CA ARG A 250 1.78 15.47 -15.12
C ARG A 250 0.45 16.22 -15.26
N SER A 251 0.37 17.41 -14.68
CA SER A 251 -0.66 18.38 -15.04
C SER A 251 -0.12 19.24 -16.18
N TYR A 252 -0.90 19.41 -17.20
CA TYR A 252 -0.70 20.44 -18.22
C TYR A 252 -1.49 21.64 -17.70
N ASP A 253 -0.80 22.58 -17.04
CA ASP A 253 -1.33 23.92 -16.72
C ASP A 253 -1.32 24.78 -17.96
#